data_14a1755e6147d6afa9f0fa2bb93af322
#
_entry.id   14a1755e6147d6afa9f0fa2bb93af322
#
_cell.length_a   1.000
_cell.length_b   1.000
_cell.length_c   1.000
_cell.angle_alpha   90.00
_cell.angle_beta   90.00
_cell.angle_gamma   90.00
#
_symmetry.space_group_name_H-M   'P 1'
#
loop_
_entity.id
_entity.type
_entity.pdbx_description
1 polymer ?
#
loop_
_entity_poly.entity_id
_entity_poly.type
_entity_poly.pdbx_seq_one_letter_code
_entity_poly.pdbx_strand_id
1 'polypeptide(L)'
;MEITGDLIDELSLLPQCGDVLREMAAKFPDGIDYCYGNHEYYRGLEAITALLETTPVRILRNSAVEASAGRGEGLAERSGQDAAPFYVAGVDYSFARGDEAFTAQRREYVAHALDGVPESAFVVMLAHHSDFIDEGFERRIPLTMCGHTHGAQFALIGPVVESVGFKYLRGMYRQGGSYGYVNRGTGHWLPFRVFCSREATVFTLHKG
;
A
#
# COMPACT_ATOMS: atom_id res chain seq x y z
N MET A 1 0.13 -6.31 8.70
CA MET A 1 -1.09 -5.95 7.90
C MET A 1 -0.81 -4.67 7.18
N GLU A 2 -1.16 -4.60 5.91
CA GLU A 2 -0.81 -3.49 5.02
C GLU A 2 -2.07 -2.72 4.60
N ILE A 3 -2.04 -1.38 4.73
CA ILE A 3 -3.12 -0.47 4.35
C ILE A 3 -2.58 0.53 3.32
N THR A 4 -3.13 0.48 2.12
CA THR A 4 -2.66 1.27 0.97
C THR A 4 -3.45 2.57 0.78
N GLY A 5 -3.73 3.31 1.85
CA GLY A 5 -4.35 4.64 1.81
C GLY A 5 -5.87 4.66 1.71
N ASP A 6 -6.42 5.85 1.71
CA ASP A 6 -7.86 6.14 1.68
C ASP A 6 -8.63 5.43 2.81
N LEU A 7 -8.06 5.46 4.01
CA LEU A 7 -8.64 4.80 5.18
C LEU A 7 -9.83 5.57 5.75
N ILE A 8 -9.77 6.91 5.68
CA ILE A 8 -10.72 7.81 6.33
C ILE A 8 -11.26 8.82 5.33
N ASP A 9 -12.55 8.79 5.08
CA ASP A 9 -13.25 9.75 4.21
C ASP A 9 -14.07 10.79 4.99
N GLU A 10 -14.41 10.50 6.26
CA GLU A 10 -15.17 11.40 7.13
C GLU A 10 -14.44 11.62 8.47
N LEU A 11 -14.05 12.87 8.76
CA LEU A 11 -13.34 13.23 10.00
C LEU A 11 -14.15 12.93 11.27
N SER A 12 -15.47 12.92 11.19
CA SER A 12 -16.34 12.54 12.32
C SER A 12 -16.12 11.10 12.80
N LEU A 13 -15.56 10.23 11.94
CA LEU A 13 -15.27 8.82 12.25
C LEU A 13 -13.87 8.60 12.81
N LEU A 14 -13.04 9.65 12.96
CA LEU A 14 -11.69 9.53 13.48
C LEU A 14 -11.58 8.75 14.80
N PRO A 15 -12.40 9.05 15.85
CA PRO A 15 -12.29 8.31 17.09
C PRO A 15 -12.56 6.82 16.92
N GLN A 16 -13.62 6.49 16.17
CA GLN A 16 -13.99 5.10 15.89
C GLN A 16 -12.91 4.37 15.08
N CYS A 17 -12.32 5.04 14.10
CA CYS A 17 -11.23 4.49 13.32
C CYS A 17 -10.03 4.17 14.20
N GLY A 18 -9.65 5.07 15.10
CA GLY A 18 -8.58 4.84 16.07
C GLY A 18 -8.82 3.63 16.96
N ASP A 19 -10.05 3.44 17.45
CA ASP A 19 -10.42 2.28 18.27
C ASP A 19 -10.32 0.98 17.48
N VAL A 20 -10.81 0.96 16.24
CA VAL A 20 -10.70 -0.20 15.34
C VAL A 20 -9.23 -0.53 15.06
N LEU A 21 -8.39 0.45 14.78
CA LEU A 21 -6.96 0.22 14.51
C LEU A 21 -6.23 -0.37 15.73
N ARG A 22 -6.55 0.09 16.96
CA ARG A 22 -5.99 -0.49 18.19
C ARG A 22 -6.45 -1.92 18.40
N GLU A 23 -7.73 -2.21 18.15
CA GLU A 23 -8.26 -3.59 18.22
C GLU A 23 -7.60 -4.50 17.18
N MET A 24 -7.43 -4.02 15.96
CA MET A 24 -6.77 -4.77 14.89
C MET A 24 -5.30 -5.02 15.20
N ALA A 25 -4.58 -4.05 15.75
CA ALA A 25 -3.17 -4.20 16.09
C ALA A 25 -2.92 -5.36 17.08
N ALA A 26 -3.87 -5.64 17.95
CA ALA A 26 -3.79 -6.81 18.86
C ALA A 26 -3.86 -8.16 18.11
N LYS A 27 -4.39 -8.18 16.88
CA LYS A 27 -4.53 -9.38 16.03
C LYS A 27 -3.39 -9.54 15.02
N PHE A 28 -2.61 -8.49 14.81
CA PHE A 28 -1.47 -8.45 13.89
C PHE A 28 -0.17 -8.16 14.64
N PRO A 29 0.48 -9.20 15.21
CA PRO A 29 1.65 -9.03 16.08
C PRO A 29 2.84 -8.38 15.38
N ASP A 30 2.95 -8.54 14.05
CA ASP A 30 4.01 -7.92 13.24
C ASP A 30 3.72 -6.45 12.91
N GLY A 31 2.55 -5.93 13.32
CA GLY A 31 2.16 -4.55 13.17
C GLY A 31 1.22 -4.28 11.99
N ILE A 32 0.92 -2.99 11.81
CA ILE A 32 0.13 -2.46 10.71
C ILE A 32 0.96 -1.39 10.03
N ASP A 33 1.22 -1.56 8.75
CA ASP A 33 1.90 -0.56 7.92
C ASP A 33 0.88 0.17 7.05
N TYR A 34 1.09 1.45 6.88
CA TYR A 34 0.15 2.34 6.21
C TYR A 34 0.88 3.35 5.32
N CYS A 35 0.39 3.58 4.12
CA CYS A 35 0.77 4.73 3.30
C CYS A 35 -0.46 5.60 3.01
N TYR A 36 -0.25 6.91 2.76
CA TYR A 36 -1.34 7.82 2.47
C TYR A 36 -1.95 7.62 1.09
N GLY A 37 -3.27 7.81 0.99
CA GLY A 37 -3.98 8.00 -0.27
C GLY A 37 -4.31 9.48 -0.51
N ASN A 38 -5.11 9.75 -1.53
CA ASN A 38 -5.50 11.14 -1.85
C ASN A 38 -6.60 11.67 -0.91
N HIS A 39 -7.45 10.81 -0.37
CA HIS A 39 -8.52 11.24 0.51
C HIS A 39 -7.99 11.80 1.83
N GLU A 40 -6.90 11.28 2.38
CA GLU A 40 -6.27 11.87 3.56
C GLU A 40 -5.91 13.34 3.34
N TYR A 41 -5.37 13.67 2.17
CA TYR A 41 -5.05 15.06 1.80
C TYR A 41 -6.29 15.93 1.58
N TYR A 42 -7.33 15.36 0.96
CA TYR A 42 -8.57 16.11 0.71
C TYR A 42 -9.41 16.35 1.96
N ARG A 43 -9.35 15.44 2.92
CA ARG A 43 -10.19 15.48 4.12
C ARG A 43 -9.53 16.17 5.30
N GLY A 44 -8.22 16.12 5.43
CA GLY A 44 -7.49 16.76 6.52
C GLY A 44 -6.32 15.92 7.02
N LEU A 45 -5.25 15.93 6.26
CA LEU A 45 -4.03 15.16 6.52
C LEU A 45 -3.52 15.31 7.96
N GLU A 46 -3.51 16.54 8.48
CA GLU A 46 -3.01 16.82 9.83
C GLU A 46 -3.81 16.10 10.92
N ALA A 47 -5.15 16.18 10.87
CA ALA A 47 -6.00 15.53 11.85
C ALA A 47 -5.94 14.00 11.76
N ILE A 48 -5.87 13.47 10.54
CA ILE A 48 -5.75 12.02 10.29
C ILE A 48 -4.39 11.52 10.78
N THR A 49 -3.31 12.23 10.46
CA THR A 49 -1.96 11.86 10.92
C THR A 49 -1.89 11.89 12.45
N ALA A 50 -2.40 12.94 13.09
CA ALA A 50 -2.43 13.05 14.54
C ALA A 50 -3.18 11.89 15.20
N LEU A 51 -4.29 11.41 14.60
CA LEU A 51 -4.96 10.21 15.06
C LEU A 51 -4.08 8.97 14.90
N LEU A 52 -3.54 8.74 13.69
CA LEU A 52 -2.74 7.54 13.38
C LEU A 52 -1.53 7.43 14.33
N GLU A 53 -0.88 8.54 14.66
CA GLU A 53 0.24 8.59 15.61
C GLU A 53 -0.15 8.17 17.04
N THR A 54 -1.43 8.21 17.39
CA THR A 54 -1.95 7.68 18.67
C THR A 54 -2.23 6.18 18.64
N THR A 55 -2.03 5.53 17.51
CA THR A 55 -2.29 4.10 17.29
C THR A 55 -0.98 3.35 17.04
N PRO A 56 -0.97 2.00 17.11
CA PRO A 56 0.20 1.20 16.78
C PRO A 56 0.50 1.10 15.26
N VAL A 57 -0.12 1.92 14.43
CA VAL A 57 0.11 1.95 12.97
C VAL A 57 1.44 2.65 12.67
N ARG A 58 2.25 2.05 11.79
CA ARG A 58 3.45 2.68 11.25
C ARG A 58 3.11 3.39 9.94
N ILE A 59 3.28 4.70 9.94
CA ILE A 59 3.08 5.52 8.74
C ILE A 59 4.37 5.49 7.92
N LEU A 60 4.28 4.94 6.71
CA LEU A 60 5.38 4.91 5.75
C LEU A 60 5.17 5.99 4.68
N ARG A 61 5.96 7.02 4.76
CA ARG A 61 5.91 8.16 3.84
C ARG A 61 7.27 8.35 3.19
N ASN A 62 7.45 7.79 2.00
CA ASN A 62 8.72 7.70 1.30
C ASN A 62 9.82 7.11 2.19
N SER A 63 9.49 6.02 2.88
CA SER A 63 10.37 5.38 3.87
C SER A 63 10.12 3.86 3.91
N ALA A 64 11.05 3.12 4.48
CA ALA A 64 10.92 1.69 4.69
C ALA A 64 11.24 1.30 6.13
N VAL A 65 10.69 0.16 6.54
CA VAL A 65 10.99 -0.48 7.82
C VAL A 65 11.35 -1.95 7.60
N GLU A 66 12.27 -2.46 8.38
CA GLU A 66 12.56 -3.88 8.41
C GLU A 66 11.45 -4.62 9.17
N ALA A 67 10.79 -5.57 8.51
CA ALA A 67 9.64 -6.29 9.09
C ALA A 67 10.07 -7.33 10.14
N SER A 68 11.30 -7.83 10.04
CA SER A 68 11.86 -8.82 10.97
C SER A 68 12.38 -8.24 12.28
N ALA A 69 12.55 -6.94 12.39
CA ALA A 69 13.26 -6.28 13.48
C ALA A 69 12.47 -6.15 14.79
N GLY A 70 11.40 -6.91 15.03
CA GLY A 70 11.05 -6.83 16.40
C GLY A 70 9.67 -6.89 16.94
N ARG A 71 8.80 -7.77 16.50
CA ARG A 71 7.52 -7.91 17.23
C ARG A 71 7.02 -9.35 17.48
N GLY A 72 7.76 -10.36 17.15
CA GLY A 72 7.37 -11.74 17.51
C GLY A 72 8.56 -12.69 17.52
N GLU A 73 8.71 -13.44 18.61
CA GLU A 73 9.70 -14.52 18.76
C GLU A 73 9.54 -15.63 17.68
N GLY A 74 8.51 -15.57 16.84
CA GLY A 74 8.18 -16.58 15.86
C GLY A 74 8.78 -16.41 14.46
N LEU A 75 9.20 -15.23 14.05
CA LEU A 75 9.78 -15.01 12.71
C LEU A 75 11.31 -15.18 12.70
N ALA A 76 11.97 -14.75 13.76
CA ALA A 76 13.43 -14.91 13.90
C ALA A 76 13.87 -16.39 13.95
N GLU A 77 13.03 -17.28 14.49
CA GLU A 77 13.32 -18.73 14.51
C GLU A 77 13.02 -19.42 13.18
N ARG A 78 12.22 -18.82 12.30
CA ARG A 78 11.86 -19.36 10.97
C ARG A 78 12.80 -18.93 9.84
N SER A 79 13.46 -17.79 9.99
CA SER A 79 14.52 -17.39 9.08
C SER A 79 15.84 -17.94 9.57
N GLY A 80 16.37 -18.97 8.91
CA GLY A 80 17.76 -19.40 9.14
C GLY A 80 18.70 -18.19 8.99
N GLN A 81 19.89 -18.25 9.59
CA GLN A 81 20.90 -17.17 9.64
C GLN A 81 21.29 -16.56 8.25
N ASP A 82 20.81 -17.15 7.14
CA ASP A 82 21.09 -16.74 5.76
C ASP A 82 19.82 -16.20 5.03
N ALA A 83 18.73 -15.87 5.73
CA ALA A 83 17.55 -15.31 5.07
C ALA A 83 17.79 -13.84 4.71
N ALA A 84 17.44 -13.46 3.46
CA ALA A 84 17.44 -12.07 3.05
C ALA A 84 16.53 -11.25 3.98
N PRO A 85 16.93 -10.02 4.39
CA PRO A 85 16.10 -9.18 5.22
C PRO A 85 14.80 -8.82 4.49
N PHE A 86 13.71 -8.74 5.23
CA PHE A 86 12.38 -8.39 4.70
C PHE A 86 12.04 -6.95 5.08
N TYR A 87 11.71 -6.15 4.09
CA TYR A 87 11.34 -4.75 4.26
C TYR A 87 9.93 -4.47 3.75
N VAL A 88 9.23 -3.60 4.45
CA VAL A 88 8.03 -2.94 3.95
C VAL A 88 8.38 -1.48 3.68
N ALA A 89 8.24 -1.06 2.43
CA ALA A 89 8.44 0.32 2.00
C ALA A 89 7.09 0.96 1.69
N GLY A 90 6.91 2.23 2.01
CA GLY A 90 5.69 2.97 1.66
C GLY A 90 6.05 4.28 0.98
N VAL A 91 5.31 4.60 -0.08
CA VAL A 91 5.43 5.86 -0.82
C VAL A 91 4.23 6.76 -0.59
N ASP A 92 4.48 8.07 -0.65
CA ASP A 92 3.44 9.09 -0.51
C ASP A 92 2.58 9.20 -1.78
N TYR A 93 1.42 9.84 -1.66
CA TYR A 93 0.57 10.13 -2.83
C TYR A 93 1.14 11.28 -3.64
N SER A 94 1.21 11.11 -4.96
CA SER A 94 1.69 12.14 -5.88
C SER A 94 0.55 12.96 -6.45
N PHE A 95 0.65 14.28 -6.35
CA PHE A 95 -0.26 15.26 -6.99
C PHE A 95 0.33 15.89 -8.23
N ALA A 96 1.48 15.43 -8.71
CA ALA A 96 2.09 15.96 -9.92
C ALA A 96 1.17 15.76 -11.11
N ARG A 97 1.10 16.78 -11.96
CA ARG A 97 0.22 16.77 -13.14
C ARG A 97 1.04 16.61 -14.43
N GLY A 98 0.50 15.82 -15.33
CA GLY A 98 1.16 15.47 -16.60
C GLY A 98 2.12 14.29 -16.41
N ASP A 99 2.21 13.45 -17.43
CA ASP A 99 2.88 12.15 -17.39
C ASP A 99 4.35 12.23 -16.99
N GLU A 100 5.06 13.23 -17.50
CA GLU A 100 6.49 13.40 -17.22
C GLU A 100 6.74 13.78 -15.73
N ALA A 101 6.04 14.80 -15.23
CA ALA A 101 6.18 15.25 -13.85
C ALA A 101 5.71 14.18 -12.85
N PHE A 102 4.62 13.49 -13.17
CA PHE A 102 4.09 12.41 -12.35
C PHE A 102 5.08 11.23 -12.28
N THR A 103 5.65 10.84 -13.41
CA THR A 103 6.66 9.78 -13.46
C THR A 103 7.94 10.18 -12.71
N ALA A 104 8.42 11.41 -12.87
CA ALA A 104 9.58 11.91 -12.15
C ALA A 104 9.38 11.87 -10.62
N GLN A 105 8.21 12.33 -10.15
CA GLN A 105 7.90 12.34 -8.72
C GLN A 105 7.75 10.92 -8.15
N ARG A 106 7.12 9.97 -8.86
CA ARG A 106 7.06 8.57 -8.44
C ARG A 106 8.45 7.96 -8.27
N ARG A 107 9.35 8.19 -9.24
CA ARG A 107 10.75 7.72 -9.18
C ARG A 107 11.50 8.29 -7.99
N GLU A 108 11.30 9.58 -7.71
CA GLU A 108 11.88 10.24 -6.54
C GLU A 108 11.36 9.63 -5.23
N TYR A 109 10.05 9.44 -5.09
CA TYR A 109 9.44 8.86 -3.90
C TYR A 109 9.92 7.43 -3.63
N VAL A 110 10.00 6.61 -4.67
CA VAL A 110 10.52 5.24 -4.54
C VAL A 110 12.01 5.24 -4.23
N ALA A 111 12.78 6.17 -4.79
CA ALA A 111 14.20 6.29 -4.45
C ALA A 111 14.40 6.62 -2.97
N HIS A 112 13.64 7.57 -2.42
CA HIS A 112 13.69 7.91 -1.01
C HIS A 112 13.20 6.76 -0.12
N ALA A 113 12.11 6.09 -0.52
CA ALA A 113 11.58 4.96 0.26
C ALA A 113 12.56 3.80 0.37
N LEU A 114 13.41 3.61 -0.63
CA LEU A 114 14.41 2.53 -0.66
C LEU A 114 15.80 2.97 -0.18
N ASP A 115 15.97 4.23 0.23
CA ASP A 115 17.26 4.70 0.74
C ASP A 115 17.64 3.91 2.01
N GLY A 116 18.85 3.35 2.00
CA GLY A 116 19.34 2.48 3.08
C GLY A 116 18.78 1.06 3.11
N VAL A 117 17.85 0.69 2.21
CA VAL A 117 17.38 -0.70 2.10
C VAL A 117 18.43 -1.53 1.36
N PRO A 118 18.88 -2.68 1.91
CA PRO A 118 19.86 -3.54 1.24
C PRO A 118 19.36 -4.07 -0.11
N GLU A 119 20.21 -4.11 -1.12
CA GLU A 119 19.84 -4.66 -2.44
C GLU A 119 19.39 -6.12 -2.39
N SER A 120 19.88 -6.88 -1.42
CA SER A 120 19.49 -8.28 -1.20
C SER A 120 18.16 -8.44 -0.48
N ALA A 121 17.55 -7.35 0.00
CA ALA A 121 16.31 -7.42 0.76
C ALA A 121 15.11 -7.85 -0.11
N PHE A 122 14.24 -8.66 0.50
CA PHE A 122 12.90 -8.84 -0.07
C PHE A 122 12.03 -7.64 0.33
N VAL A 123 11.54 -6.90 -0.65
CA VAL A 123 10.77 -5.69 -0.41
C VAL A 123 9.31 -5.88 -0.82
N VAL A 124 8.40 -5.52 0.07
CA VAL A 124 7.00 -5.24 -0.26
C VAL A 124 6.81 -3.73 -0.25
N MET A 125 6.40 -3.16 -1.38
CA MET A 125 6.15 -1.73 -1.52
C MET A 125 4.66 -1.44 -1.45
N LEU A 126 4.28 -0.49 -0.60
CA LEU A 126 2.93 0.05 -0.47
C LEU A 126 2.84 1.37 -1.22
N ALA A 127 1.88 1.49 -2.09
CA ALA A 127 1.55 2.73 -2.79
C ALA A 127 0.03 2.85 -2.91
N HIS A 128 -0.50 4.06 -2.84
CA HIS A 128 -1.93 4.23 -3.09
C HIS A 128 -2.24 4.17 -4.58
N HIS A 129 -1.55 4.97 -5.40
CA HIS A 129 -1.78 5.02 -6.83
C HIS A 129 -1.18 3.81 -7.56
N SER A 130 -1.99 3.16 -8.40
CA SER A 130 -1.60 1.90 -9.06
C SER A 130 -0.44 2.03 -10.06
N ASP A 131 -0.19 3.22 -10.61
CA ASP A 131 0.90 3.43 -11.55
C ASP A 131 2.30 3.29 -10.91
N PHE A 132 2.43 3.28 -9.58
CA PHE A 132 3.67 2.90 -8.90
C PHE A 132 4.11 1.46 -9.17
N ILE A 133 3.25 0.64 -9.76
CA ILE A 133 3.61 -0.70 -10.24
C ILE A 133 4.69 -0.62 -11.33
N ASP A 134 4.73 0.46 -12.13
CA ASP A 134 5.79 0.67 -13.11
C ASP A 134 7.16 0.79 -12.45
N GLU A 135 7.27 1.61 -11.40
CA GLU A 135 8.51 1.74 -10.62
C GLU A 135 8.86 0.43 -9.90
N GLY A 136 7.85 -0.31 -9.42
CA GLY A 136 8.03 -1.63 -8.86
C GLY A 136 8.67 -2.60 -9.86
N PHE A 137 8.20 -2.62 -11.09
CA PHE A 137 8.76 -3.44 -12.17
C PHE A 137 10.15 -2.96 -12.61
N GLU A 138 10.33 -1.65 -12.79
CA GLU A 138 11.59 -1.05 -13.20
C GLU A 138 12.72 -1.36 -12.19
N ARG A 139 12.41 -1.29 -10.90
CA ARG A 139 13.34 -1.56 -9.80
C ARG A 139 13.38 -3.01 -9.34
N ARG A 140 12.61 -3.90 -10.00
CA ARG A 140 12.50 -5.33 -9.65
C ARG A 140 12.07 -5.58 -8.21
N ILE A 141 11.18 -4.72 -7.69
CA ILE A 141 10.59 -4.92 -6.36
C ILE A 141 9.72 -6.19 -6.42
N PRO A 142 9.92 -7.16 -5.51
CA PRO A 142 9.20 -8.43 -5.54
C PRO A 142 7.67 -8.28 -5.53
N LEU A 143 7.13 -7.37 -4.70
CA LEU A 143 5.69 -7.14 -4.62
C LEU A 143 5.39 -5.65 -4.39
N THR A 144 4.58 -5.06 -5.26
CA THR A 144 3.99 -3.72 -5.10
C THR A 144 2.50 -3.84 -4.87
N MET A 145 2.00 -3.33 -3.75
CA MET A 145 0.59 -3.35 -3.39
C MET A 145 -0.01 -1.96 -3.55
N CYS A 146 -1.15 -1.86 -4.25
CA CYS A 146 -1.83 -0.61 -4.53
C CYS A 146 -3.33 -0.68 -4.23
N GLY A 147 -3.97 0.49 -4.14
CA GLY A 147 -5.41 0.66 -3.98
C GLY A 147 -5.99 1.62 -5.03
N HIS A 148 -6.67 2.67 -4.56
CA HIS A 148 -7.15 3.84 -5.28
C HIS A 148 -8.29 3.61 -6.28
N THR A 149 -8.18 2.63 -7.14
CA THR A 149 -9.06 2.46 -8.32
C THR A 149 -10.45 1.94 -7.97
N HIS A 150 -10.62 1.35 -6.79
CA HIS A 150 -11.81 0.59 -6.39
C HIS A 150 -12.24 -0.49 -7.39
N GLY A 151 -11.36 -0.88 -8.32
CA GLY A 151 -11.69 -1.75 -9.45
C GLY A 151 -12.76 -1.16 -10.37
N ALA A 152 -12.83 0.17 -10.49
CA ALA A 152 -13.86 0.98 -11.15
C ALA A 152 -15.26 0.89 -10.49
N GLN A 153 -15.46 0.13 -9.42
CA GLN A 153 -16.74 -0.19 -8.77
C GLN A 153 -17.82 -0.84 -9.68
N PHE A 154 -17.65 -0.74 -11.00
CA PHE A 154 -18.48 -1.36 -12.04
C PHE A 154 -17.63 -2.26 -12.92
N ALA A 155 -17.77 -3.56 -12.81
CA ALA A 155 -16.98 -4.48 -13.61
C ALA A 155 -17.18 -4.31 -15.13
N LEU A 156 -18.38 -3.92 -15.54
CA LEU A 156 -18.73 -3.76 -16.97
C LEU A 156 -18.07 -2.55 -17.65
N ILE A 157 -17.71 -1.52 -16.89
CA ILE A 157 -17.03 -0.33 -17.42
C ILE A 157 -15.51 -0.36 -17.22
N GLY A 158 -14.99 -1.43 -16.60
CA GLY A 158 -13.56 -1.61 -16.36
C GLY A 158 -12.70 -1.32 -17.59
N PRO A 159 -12.99 -1.92 -18.78
CA PRO A 159 -12.24 -1.65 -20.01
C PRO A 159 -12.26 -0.18 -20.44
N VAL A 160 -13.36 0.54 -20.18
CA VAL A 160 -13.45 1.98 -20.48
C VAL A 160 -12.58 2.77 -19.50
N VAL A 161 -12.61 2.42 -18.22
CA VAL A 161 -11.79 3.10 -17.19
C VAL A 161 -10.30 2.85 -17.43
N GLU A 162 -9.91 1.63 -17.82
CA GLU A 162 -8.54 1.32 -18.24
C GLU A 162 -8.10 2.15 -19.46
N SER A 163 -9.02 2.41 -20.40
CA SER A 163 -8.69 3.19 -21.60
C SER A 163 -8.54 4.70 -21.35
N VAL A 164 -9.08 5.21 -20.24
CA VAL A 164 -9.15 6.67 -20.00
C VAL A 164 -8.36 7.15 -18.79
N GLY A 165 -7.70 6.29 -18.00
CA GLY A 165 -6.99 6.83 -16.86
C GLY A 165 -6.25 5.90 -15.91
N PHE A 166 -6.42 4.59 -15.98
CA PHE A 166 -5.71 3.68 -15.09
C PHE A 166 -5.04 2.56 -15.88
N LYS A 167 -3.72 2.57 -15.89
CA LYS A 167 -2.93 1.50 -16.50
C LYS A 167 -3.14 0.14 -15.79
N TYR A 168 -3.30 0.20 -14.48
CA TYR A 168 -3.52 -0.96 -13.62
C TYR A 168 -4.79 -0.75 -12.81
N LEU A 169 -5.84 -1.51 -13.12
CA LEU A 169 -7.16 -1.30 -12.54
C LEU A 169 -7.45 -2.18 -11.33
N ARG A 170 -7.14 -3.47 -11.38
CA ARG A 170 -7.44 -4.45 -10.32
C ARG A 170 -6.71 -5.77 -10.53
N GLY A 171 -6.45 -6.47 -9.42
CA GLY A 171 -5.86 -7.81 -9.44
C GLY A 171 -4.35 -7.80 -9.64
N MET A 172 -3.82 -8.95 -10.06
CA MET A 172 -2.39 -9.19 -10.14
C MET A 172 -1.84 -8.92 -11.54
N TYR A 173 -0.76 -8.17 -11.59
CA TYR A 173 0.09 -7.93 -12.75
C TYR A 173 1.47 -8.51 -12.50
N ARG A 174 2.18 -8.93 -13.53
CA ARG A 174 3.51 -9.54 -13.39
C ARG A 174 4.44 -9.11 -14.51
N GLN A 175 5.67 -8.79 -14.13
CA GLN A 175 6.77 -8.57 -15.07
C GLN A 175 8.04 -9.24 -14.52
N GLY A 176 8.50 -10.29 -15.20
CA GLY A 176 9.64 -11.09 -14.72
C GLY A 176 9.36 -11.74 -13.36
N GLY A 177 10.21 -11.43 -12.38
CA GLY A 177 10.08 -11.86 -10.99
C GLY A 177 9.28 -10.90 -10.08
N SER A 178 8.80 -9.77 -10.62
CA SER A 178 8.08 -8.74 -9.87
C SER A 178 6.58 -8.86 -10.06
N TYR A 179 5.83 -8.57 -8.99
CA TYR A 179 4.37 -8.57 -8.98
C TYR A 179 3.85 -7.20 -8.55
N GLY A 180 2.81 -6.73 -9.25
CA GLY A 180 2.01 -5.59 -8.85
C GLY A 180 0.58 -6.03 -8.56
N TYR A 181 0.01 -5.61 -7.44
CA TYR A 181 -1.35 -5.98 -7.07
C TYR A 181 -2.18 -4.74 -6.77
N VAL A 182 -3.33 -4.62 -7.42
CA VAL A 182 -4.28 -3.54 -7.18
C VAL A 182 -5.50 -4.11 -6.47
N ASN A 183 -5.64 -3.75 -5.19
CA ASN A 183 -6.76 -4.14 -4.34
C ASN A 183 -7.99 -3.28 -4.64
N ARG A 184 -9.17 -3.89 -4.64
CA ARG A 184 -10.44 -3.18 -4.89
C ARG A 184 -10.96 -2.40 -3.68
N GLY A 185 -10.32 -2.58 -2.53
CA GLY A 185 -10.67 -1.93 -1.28
C GLY A 185 -11.88 -2.53 -0.56
N THR A 186 -11.91 -2.28 0.74
CA THR A 186 -13.01 -2.70 1.64
C THR A 186 -14.14 -1.68 1.70
N GLY A 187 -13.87 -0.42 1.34
CA GLY A 187 -14.82 0.68 1.27
C GLY A 187 -15.47 0.85 -0.10
N HIS A 188 -16.02 2.03 -0.32
CA HIS A 188 -16.60 2.44 -1.60
C HIS A 188 -16.45 3.95 -1.77
N TRP A 189 -16.28 4.40 -2.99
CA TRP A 189 -16.35 5.80 -3.38
C TRP A 189 -17.80 6.18 -3.76
N LEU A 190 -18.43 5.40 -4.63
CA LEU A 190 -19.87 5.49 -4.91
C LEU A 190 -20.64 4.57 -3.94
N PRO A 191 -21.90 4.90 -3.57
CA PRO A 191 -22.64 4.15 -2.56
C PRO A 191 -23.05 2.73 -2.97
N PHE A 192 -22.56 2.25 -4.09
CA PHE A 192 -22.86 0.91 -4.62
C PHE A 192 -21.68 0.35 -5.43
N ARG A 193 -21.62 -0.98 -5.52
CA ARG A 193 -20.68 -1.74 -6.35
C ARG A 193 -21.47 -2.72 -7.22
N VAL A 194 -21.13 -2.82 -8.52
CA VAL A 194 -21.80 -3.71 -9.47
C VAL A 194 -20.77 -4.70 -10.03
N PHE A 195 -20.93 -5.98 -9.70
CA PHE A 195 -20.00 -7.06 -10.04
C PHE A 195 -18.53 -6.78 -9.63
N CYS A 196 -18.34 -5.95 -8.63
CA CYS A 196 -17.04 -5.56 -8.08
C CYS A 196 -17.11 -5.62 -6.55
N SER A 197 -16.97 -6.80 -5.97
CA SER A 197 -17.04 -7.03 -4.53
C SER A 197 -15.94 -6.27 -3.78
N ARG A 198 -16.20 -5.95 -2.50
CA ARG A 198 -15.16 -5.52 -1.54
C ARG A 198 -14.10 -6.61 -1.41
N GLU A 199 -12.90 -6.18 -1.05
CA GLU A 199 -11.76 -7.08 -1.02
C GLU A 199 -10.82 -6.77 0.15
N ALA A 200 -10.45 -7.84 0.87
CA ALA A 200 -9.28 -7.90 1.73
C ALA A 200 -8.46 -9.11 1.24
N THR A 201 -7.21 -8.90 0.88
CA THR A 201 -6.37 -9.91 0.24
C THR A 201 -5.34 -10.44 1.23
N VAL A 202 -5.16 -11.76 1.25
CA VAL A 202 -4.11 -12.43 2.01
C VAL A 202 -3.05 -12.94 1.03
N PHE A 203 -1.79 -12.57 1.26
CA PHE A 203 -0.65 -13.10 0.53
C PHE A 203 0.11 -14.09 1.39
N THR A 204 0.46 -15.22 0.81
CA THR A 204 1.43 -16.15 1.40
C THR A 204 2.71 -16.07 0.61
N LEU A 205 3.79 -15.65 1.26
CA LEU A 205 5.11 -15.55 0.66
C LEU A 205 5.86 -16.84 0.92
N HIS A 206 6.47 -17.39 -0.10
CA HIS A 206 7.29 -18.60 -0.02
C HIS A 206 8.73 -18.27 -0.40
N LYS A 207 9.68 -18.86 0.31
CA LYS A 207 11.08 -18.86 -0.11
C LYS A 207 11.19 -19.72 -1.37
N GLY A 208 11.68 -19.14 -2.47
CA GLY A 208 11.96 -19.82 -3.73
C GLY A 208 13.23 -20.65 -3.67
#